data_44df1203a43c601371a53e74ec377348
#
_entry.id   44df1203a43c601371a53e74ec377348
#
_cell.length_a   1.000
_cell.length_b   1.000
_cell.length_c   1.000
_cell.angle_alpha   90.00
_cell.angle_beta   90.00
_cell.angle_gamma   90.00
#
_symmetry.space_group_name_H-M   'P 1'
#
loop_
_entity.id
_entity.type
_entity.pdbx_description
1 polymer ?
#
loop_
_entity_poly.entity_id
_entity_poly.type
_entity_poly.pdbx_seq_one_letter_code
_entity_poly.pdbx_strand_id
1 'polypeptide(L)'
;DYPIGCEELMGIAYRTDFDLGNIERESKKSMVYRDKRTGETFVPHVIEPSFGVERLIMAVLSNAYHEDETNVEKRIVLQLPEHLAPYRFCVSPLLKNKPELVEKAKSVYAKLREKYGNVTWDDSGNIGKRYHKQDEIGTPKCVVIDFDTLEDDTVTVRDRDTMAQTRVKISDL
;
A
#
# COMPACT_ATOMS: atom_id res chain seq x y z
N ASP A 1 0.85 -6.40 -19.97
CA ASP A 1 -0.52 -6.77 -20.36
C ASP A 1 -1.48 -6.43 -19.22
N TYR A 2 -2.66 -5.92 -19.58
CA TYR A 2 -3.78 -5.68 -18.67
C TYR A 2 -4.83 -6.77 -18.86
N PRO A 3 -5.83 -6.90 -17.97
CA PRO A 3 -6.97 -7.80 -18.20
C PRO A 3 -7.73 -7.50 -19.50
N ILE A 4 -7.63 -6.27 -19.99
CA ILE A 4 -8.26 -5.79 -21.24
C ILE A 4 -7.37 -5.91 -22.48
N GLY A 5 -6.15 -6.46 -22.35
CA GLY A 5 -5.18 -6.60 -23.42
C GLY A 5 -3.91 -5.79 -23.24
N CYS A 6 -3.10 -5.67 -24.30
CA CYS A 6 -1.88 -4.88 -24.30
C CYS A 6 -2.19 -3.42 -24.65
N GLU A 7 -1.95 -2.53 -23.70
CA GLU A 7 -2.24 -1.11 -23.83
C GLU A 7 -1.06 -0.26 -23.33
N GLU A 8 -0.97 0.97 -23.81
CA GLU A 8 0.06 1.91 -23.36
C GLU A 8 -0.10 2.24 -21.87
N LEU A 9 0.99 2.12 -21.12
CA LEU A 9 1.05 2.51 -19.72
C LEU A 9 1.57 3.93 -19.54
N MET A 10 2.62 4.29 -20.31
CA MET A 10 3.34 5.54 -20.18
C MET A 10 3.89 5.97 -21.53
N GLY A 11 3.85 7.27 -21.80
CA GLY A 11 4.55 7.90 -22.89
C GLY A 11 5.65 8.83 -22.40
N ILE A 12 6.73 8.97 -23.15
CA ILE A 12 7.75 10.00 -22.93
C ILE A 12 7.98 10.71 -24.24
N ALA A 13 7.69 12.02 -24.28
CA ALA A 13 7.85 12.85 -25.46
C ALA A 13 8.98 13.87 -25.28
N TYR A 14 9.85 14.00 -26.27
CA TYR A 14 10.78 15.10 -26.38
C TYR A 14 10.12 16.21 -27.21
N ARG A 15 9.67 17.26 -26.53
CA ARG A 15 8.84 18.33 -27.08
C ARG A 15 9.65 19.54 -27.56
N THR A 16 10.96 19.47 -27.45
CA THR A 16 11.86 20.57 -27.81
C THR A 16 11.50 21.87 -27.08
N ASP A 17 11.58 23.00 -27.72
CA ASP A 17 11.17 24.33 -27.25
C ASP A 17 9.70 24.66 -27.57
N PHE A 18 8.93 23.69 -28.11
CA PHE A 18 7.57 23.94 -28.64
C PHE A 18 6.64 24.54 -27.58
N ASP A 19 6.62 23.98 -26.38
CA ASP A 19 5.71 24.46 -25.32
C ASP A 19 6.13 25.83 -24.81
N LEU A 20 7.40 26.02 -24.46
CA LEU A 20 7.90 27.29 -23.94
C LEU A 20 7.87 28.38 -24.99
N GLY A 21 8.16 28.06 -26.25
CA GLY A 21 8.03 29.01 -27.37
C GLY A 21 6.59 29.46 -27.59
N ASN A 22 5.61 28.57 -27.47
CA ASN A 22 4.20 28.92 -27.54
C ASN A 22 3.78 29.80 -26.36
N ILE A 23 4.20 29.43 -25.12
CA ILE A 23 3.91 30.25 -23.92
C ILE A 23 4.52 31.65 -24.06
N GLU A 24 5.76 31.78 -24.53
CA GLU A 24 6.41 33.06 -24.76
C GLU A 24 5.63 33.91 -25.75
N ARG A 25 5.25 33.31 -26.89
CA ARG A 25 4.50 33.99 -27.95
C ARG A 25 3.15 34.54 -27.46
N GLU A 26 2.40 33.73 -26.68
CA GLU A 26 1.07 34.15 -26.22
C GLU A 26 1.11 35.07 -24.99
N SER A 27 1.98 34.78 -24.02
CA SER A 27 2.07 35.55 -22.77
C SER A 27 2.87 36.84 -22.91
N LYS A 28 3.66 36.99 -23.98
CA LYS A 28 4.64 38.09 -24.17
C LYS A 28 5.71 38.14 -23.06
N LYS A 29 5.89 37.05 -22.32
CA LYS A 29 6.91 36.95 -21.27
C LYS A 29 8.01 36.00 -21.78
N SER A 30 9.28 36.44 -21.62
CA SER A 30 10.42 35.60 -22.04
C SER A 30 10.50 34.30 -21.23
N MET A 31 10.67 33.18 -21.94
CA MET A 31 10.92 31.86 -21.40
C MET A 31 12.40 31.46 -21.51
N VAL A 32 13.28 32.45 -21.76
CA VAL A 32 14.73 32.22 -21.82
C VAL A 32 15.29 31.97 -20.42
N TYR A 33 16.00 30.87 -20.29
CA TYR A 33 16.77 30.53 -19.10
C TYR A 33 18.23 30.97 -19.28
N ARG A 34 18.83 31.50 -18.22
CA ARG A 34 20.26 31.80 -18.15
C ARG A 34 20.94 30.85 -17.18
N ASP A 35 21.84 30.02 -17.67
CA ASP A 35 22.68 29.17 -16.84
C ASP A 35 23.64 30.05 -16.02
N LYS A 36 23.51 30.00 -14.71
CA LYS A 36 24.35 30.79 -13.79
C LYS A 36 25.81 30.37 -13.79
N ARG A 37 26.11 29.13 -14.17
CA ARG A 37 27.44 28.57 -14.17
C ARG A 37 28.22 28.94 -15.45
N THR A 38 27.55 28.84 -16.61
CA THR A 38 28.18 29.09 -17.91
C THR A 38 27.93 30.49 -18.44
N GLY A 39 26.86 31.15 -18.00
CA GLY A 39 26.39 32.44 -18.52
C GLY A 39 25.59 32.31 -19.82
N GLU A 40 25.44 31.10 -20.36
CA GLU A 40 24.69 30.85 -21.58
C GLU A 40 23.19 31.09 -21.39
N THR A 41 22.55 31.53 -22.46
CA THR A 41 21.10 31.77 -22.51
C THR A 41 20.47 30.91 -23.60
N PHE A 42 19.37 30.24 -23.25
CA PHE A 42 18.61 29.40 -24.20
C PHE A 42 17.16 29.26 -23.73
N VAL A 43 16.27 28.88 -24.64
CA VAL A 43 14.94 28.38 -24.28
C VAL A 43 15.06 26.92 -23.93
N PRO A 44 14.71 26.49 -22.70
CA PRO A 44 14.81 25.09 -22.31
C PRO A 44 13.92 24.18 -23.18
N HIS A 45 14.39 22.97 -23.41
CA HIS A 45 13.58 21.95 -24.04
C HIS A 45 12.78 21.18 -22.98
N VAL A 46 11.58 20.77 -23.35
CA VAL A 46 10.67 20.03 -22.48
C VAL A 46 10.76 18.54 -22.78
N ILE A 47 10.93 17.74 -21.74
CA ILE A 47 10.71 16.29 -21.77
C ILE A 47 9.45 16.03 -20.96
N GLU A 48 8.42 15.49 -21.60
CA GLU A 48 7.11 15.24 -21.01
C GLU A 48 6.92 13.73 -20.77
N PRO A 49 7.06 13.23 -19.54
CA PRO A 49 6.53 11.93 -19.16
C PRO A 49 5.02 12.06 -18.89
N SER A 50 4.22 11.19 -19.48
CA SER A 50 2.79 11.11 -19.21
C SER A 50 2.36 9.68 -18.95
N PHE A 51 1.51 9.47 -17.97
CA PHE A 51 0.96 8.14 -17.64
C PHE A 51 -0.43 8.26 -17.04
N GLY A 52 -1.27 7.26 -17.36
CA GLY A 52 -2.62 7.17 -16.79
C GLY A 52 -2.61 6.58 -15.40
N VAL A 53 -3.10 7.33 -14.41
CA VAL A 53 -3.17 6.87 -13.00
C VAL A 53 -4.04 5.63 -12.89
N GLU A 54 -5.17 5.58 -13.58
CA GLU A 54 -6.10 4.45 -13.59
C GLU A 54 -5.45 3.20 -14.18
N ARG A 55 -4.64 3.35 -15.23
CA ARG A 55 -3.89 2.23 -15.83
C ARG A 55 -2.81 1.72 -14.90
N LEU A 56 -2.13 2.62 -14.16
CA LEU A 56 -1.18 2.22 -13.12
C LEU A 56 -1.86 1.42 -12.00
N ILE A 57 -3.01 1.90 -11.50
CA ILE A 57 -3.78 1.19 -10.49
C ILE A 57 -4.20 -0.19 -11.01
N MET A 58 -4.71 -0.28 -12.23
CA MET A 58 -5.09 -1.55 -12.86
C MET A 58 -3.89 -2.50 -12.96
N ALA A 59 -2.74 -2.01 -13.40
CA ALA A 59 -1.52 -2.81 -13.50
C ALA A 59 -1.07 -3.35 -12.14
N VAL A 60 -1.07 -2.50 -11.10
CA VAL A 60 -0.71 -2.88 -9.73
C VAL A 60 -1.68 -3.93 -9.19
N LEU A 61 -2.99 -3.70 -9.30
CA LEU A 61 -4.01 -4.62 -8.78
C LEU A 61 -3.98 -5.97 -9.53
N SER A 62 -3.85 -5.94 -10.86
CA SER A 62 -3.78 -7.17 -11.67
C SER A 62 -2.54 -8.00 -11.35
N ASN A 63 -1.41 -7.35 -11.09
CA ASN A 63 -0.19 -8.05 -10.70
C ASN A 63 -0.23 -8.57 -9.27
N ALA A 64 -0.96 -7.90 -8.38
CA ALA A 64 -1.08 -8.27 -6.98
C ALA A 64 -2.17 -9.32 -6.72
N TYR A 65 -3.11 -9.51 -7.65
CA TYR A 65 -4.21 -10.46 -7.50
C TYR A 65 -3.73 -11.89 -7.70
N HIS A 66 -3.93 -12.74 -6.70
CA HIS A 66 -3.62 -14.17 -6.74
C HIS A 66 -4.77 -14.99 -6.20
N GLU A 67 -5.04 -16.10 -6.86
CA GLU A 67 -5.91 -17.17 -6.37
C GLU A 67 -5.02 -18.31 -5.87
N ASP A 68 -5.07 -18.59 -4.57
CA ASP A 68 -4.29 -19.65 -3.94
C ASP A 68 -5.18 -20.88 -3.77
N GLU A 69 -4.87 -21.93 -4.53
CA GLU A 69 -5.58 -23.22 -4.52
C GLU A 69 -4.91 -24.27 -3.62
N THR A 70 -3.85 -23.90 -2.91
CA THR A 70 -3.07 -24.86 -2.10
C THR A 70 -3.80 -25.35 -0.85
N ASN A 71 -4.89 -24.70 -0.48
CA ASN A 71 -5.73 -25.05 0.66
C ASN A 71 -7.09 -25.63 0.24
N VAL A 72 -7.74 -26.33 1.17
CA VAL A 72 -9.08 -26.93 0.98
C VAL A 72 -10.14 -25.89 0.57
N GLU A 73 -9.92 -24.63 0.91
CA GLU A 73 -10.75 -23.51 0.50
C GLU A 73 -9.95 -22.59 -0.43
N LYS A 74 -10.54 -22.21 -1.57
CA LYS A 74 -9.98 -21.22 -2.49
C LYS A 74 -9.75 -19.90 -1.75
N ARG A 75 -8.51 -19.43 -1.74
CA ARG A 75 -8.11 -18.18 -1.10
C ARG A 75 -7.80 -17.13 -2.15
N ILE A 76 -8.42 -15.96 -2.04
CA ILE A 76 -8.09 -14.79 -2.85
C ILE A 76 -7.15 -13.91 -2.03
N VAL A 77 -6.04 -13.51 -2.63
CA VAL A 77 -5.02 -12.70 -1.99
C VAL A 77 -4.62 -11.54 -2.89
N LEU A 78 -4.62 -10.35 -2.35
CA LEU A 78 -4.06 -9.18 -3.00
C LEU A 78 -2.63 -8.94 -2.47
N GLN A 79 -1.62 -9.48 -3.16
CA GLN A 79 -0.21 -9.42 -2.75
C GLN A 79 0.42 -8.06 -3.07
N LEU A 80 -0.17 -7.00 -2.52
CA LEU A 80 0.38 -5.66 -2.63
C LEU A 80 1.70 -5.55 -1.86
N PRO A 81 2.72 -4.84 -2.39
CA PRO A 81 3.87 -4.39 -1.60
C PRO A 81 3.41 -3.64 -0.34
N GLU A 82 4.11 -3.79 0.78
CA GLU A 82 3.69 -3.20 2.07
C GLU A 82 3.40 -1.69 1.99
N HIS A 83 4.16 -0.94 1.18
CA HIS A 83 4.01 0.51 1.03
C HIS A 83 2.81 0.92 0.17
N LEU A 84 2.21 -0.01 -0.60
CA LEU A 84 1.00 0.20 -1.39
C LEU A 84 -0.24 -0.39 -0.72
N ALA A 85 -0.07 -1.18 0.34
CA ALA A 85 -1.19 -1.75 1.07
C ALA A 85 -2.02 -0.65 1.76
N PRO A 86 -3.37 -0.68 1.68
CA PRO A 86 -4.23 0.31 2.33
C PRO A 86 -4.06 0.32 3.84
N TYR A 87 -3.78 -0.86 4.41
CA TYR A 87 -3.46 -1.03 5.84
C TYR A 87 -2.19 -1.86 5.98
N ARG A 88 -1.30 -1.41 6.85
CA ARG A 88 -0.06 -2.13 7.17
C ARG A 88 -0.29 -3.28 8.15
N PHE A 89 -1.22 -3.06 9.09
CA PHE A 89 -1.61 -4.04 10.10
C PHE A 89 -3.12 -4.10 10.26
N CYS A 90 -3.63 -5.30 10.55
CA CYS A 90 -4.96 -5.50 11.13
C CYS A 90 -4.81 -6.01 12.54
N VAL A 91 -5.43 -5.37 13.52
CA VAL A 91 -5.43 -5.81 14.92
C VAL A 91 -6.77 -6.42 15.26
N SER A 92 -6.75 -7.62 15.88
CA SER A 92 -7.94 -8.37 16.24
C SER A 92 -7.79 -8.97 17.64
N PRO A 93 -8.79 -8.84 18.54
CA PRO A 93 -8.88 -9.71 19.70
C PRO A 93 -9.27 -11.12 19.25
N LEU A 94 -8.68 -12.17 19.82
CA LEU A 94 -9.07 -13.55 19.49
C LEU A 94 -10.59 -13.76 19.70
N LEU A 95 -11.10 -13.29 20.81
CA LEU A 95 -12.51 -13.37 21.20
C LEU A 95 -13.07 -11.98 21.54
N LYS A 96 -14.07 -11.54 20.76
CA LYS A 96 -14.72 -10.22 20.96
C LYS A 96 -15.60 -10.14 22.22
N ASN A 97 -15.99 -11.27 22.79
CA ASN A 97 -16.81 -11.37 24.00
C ASN A 97 -15.99 -11.45 25.30
N LYS A 98 -14.68 -11.25 25.22
CA LYS A 98 -13.75 -11.20 26.35
C LYS A 98 -13.22 -9.78 26.51
N PRO A 99 -13.74 -9.00 27.46
CA PRO A 99 -13.38 -7.58 27.64
C PRO A 99 -11.87 -7.38 27.79
N GLU A 100 -11.20 -8.25 28.55
CA GLU A 100 -9.75 -8.20 28.80
C GLU A 100 -8.92 -8.29 27.51
N LEU A 101 -9.30 -9.15 26.57
CA LEU A 101 -8.66 -9.26 25.26
C LEU A 101 -8.94 -8.04 24.39
N VAL A 102 -10.19 -7.54 24.42
CA VAL A 102 -10.59 -6.37 23.65
C VAL A 102 -9.85 -5.12 24.12
N GLU A 103 -9.74 -4.90 25.42
CA GLU A 103 -9.01 -3.75 25.99
C GLU A 103 -7.52 -3.80 25.63
N LYS A 104 -6.90 -4.96 25.78
CA LYS A 104 -5.50 -5.17 25.40
C LYS A 104 -5.31 -4.93 23.89
N ALA A 105 -6.19 -5.47 23.06
CA ALA A 105 -6.15 -5.27 21.61
C ALA A 105 -6.31 -3.80 21.21
N LYS A 106 -7.20 -3.05 21.85
CA LYS A 106 -7.36 -1.60 21.63
C LYS A 106 -6.08 -0.83 21.99
N SER A 107 -5.41 -1.21 23.08
CA SER A 107 -4.12 -0.61 23.45
C SER A 107 -3.05 -0.85 22.40
N VAL A 108 -2.93 -2.09 21.89
CA VAL A 108 -2.00 -2.45 20.80
C VAL A 108 -2.36 -1.72 19.52
N TYR A 109 -3.64 -1.68 19.15
CA TYR A 109 -4.14 -0.94 17.99
C TYR A 109 -3.76 0.56 18.05
N ALA A 110 -3.98 1.20 19.21
CA ALA A 110 -3.64 2.62 19.38
C ALA A 110 -2.14 2.87 19.17
N LYS A 111 -1.28 2.03 19.78
CA LYS A 111 0.19 2.12 19.62
C LYS A 111 0.62 1.95 18.16
N LEU A 112 0.10 0.93 17.47
CA LEU A 112 0.45 0.70 16.06
C LEU A 112 -0.05 1.82 15.18
N ARG A 113 -1.25 2.34 15.43
CA ARG A 113 -1.82 3.46 14.67
C ARG A 113 -1.04 4.75 14.86
N GLU A 114 -0.56 5.03 16.07
CA GLU A 114 0.32 6.17 16.34
C GLU A 114 1.65 6.04 15.59
N LYS A 115 2.24 4.84 15.59
CA LYS A 115 3.54 4.58 14.96
C LYS A 115 3.49 4.54 13.43
N TYR A 116 2.44 3.95 12.85
CA TYR A 116 2.38 3.62 11.41
C TYR A 116 1.26 4.31 10.64
N GLY A 117 0.24 4.85 11.32
CA GLY A 117 -0.91 5.50 10.69
C GLY A 117 -1.93 4.51 10.13
N ASN A 118 -1.53 3.70 9.15
CA ASN A 118 -2.40 2.81 8.38
C ASN A 118 -2.62 1.47 9.07
N VAL A 119 -3.47 1.45 10.10
CA VAL A 119 -3.82 0.25 10.87
C VAL A 119 -5.34 0.12 10.90
N THR A 120 -5.85 -1.08 10.69
CA THR A 120 -7.28 -1.39 10.78
C THR A 120 -7.59 -2.28 11.97
N TRP A 121 -8.86 -2.33 12.33
CA TRP A 121 -9.42 -3.16 13.38
C TRP A 121 -10.48 -4.10 12.80
N ASP A 122 -10.44 -5.39 13.13
CA ASP A 122 -11.51 -6.33 12.82
C ASP A 122 -11.75 -7.30 13.99
N ASP A 123 -12.95 -7.29 14.54
CA ASP A 123 -13.43 -8.21 15.57
C ASP A 123 -14.67 -9.01 15.11
N SER A 124 -14.98 -8.94 13.81
CA SER A 124 -16.16 -9.57 13.23
C SER A 124 -15.94 -11.04 12.85
N GLY A 125 -16.91 -11.89 13.13
CA GLY A 125 -16.82 -13.31 12.80
C GLY A 125 -15.71 -14.07 13.56
N ASN A 126 -15.28 -15.20 13.02
CA ASN A 126 -14.15 -15.97 13.55
C ASN A 126 -12.80 -15.47 12.95
N ILE A 127 -11.70 -15.89 13.57
CA ILE A 127 -10.38 -15.42 13.18
C ILE A 127 -10.00 -15.79 11.74
N GLY A 128 -10.40 -16.96 11.26
CA GLY A 128 -10.14 -17.40 9.87
C GLY A 128 -10.80 -16.46 8.86
N LYS A 129 -12.08 -16.09 9.08
CA LYS A 129 -12.79 -15.14 8.21
C LYS A 129 -12.15 -13.75 8.23
N ARG A 130 -11.60 -13.32 9.36
CA ARG A 130 -10.87 -12.05 9.44
C ARG A 130 -9.59 -12.10 8.60
N TYR A 131 -8.85 -13.19 8.67
CA TYR A 131 -7.66 -13.39 7.84
C TYR A 131 -7.99 -13.34 6.35
N HIS A 132 -9.03 -14.04 5.90
CA HIS A 132 -9.47 -14.01 4.50
C HIS A 132 -9.80 -12.59 4.03
N LYS A 133 -10.56 -11.82 4.82
CA LYS A 133 -10.85 -10.41 4.49
C LYS A 133 -9.57 -9.57 4.35
N GLN A 134 -8.60 -9.78 5.25
CA GLN A 134 -7.36 -9.02 5.21
C GLN A 134 -6.48 -9.45 4.02
N ASP A 135 -6.50 -10.73 3.66
CA ASP A 135 -5.84 -11.24 2.46
C ASP A 135 -6.44 -10.61 1.19
N GLU A 136 -7.79 -10.53 1.09
CA GLU A 136 -8.51 -9.93 -0.04
C GLU A 136 -8.24 -8.43 -0.24
N ILE A 137 -8.06 -7.66 0.83
CA ILE A 137 -7.74 -6.22 0.75
C ILE A 137 -6.24 -5.91 0.75
N GLY A 138 -5.42 -6.94 0.89
CA GLY A 138 -3.96 -6.82 0.77
C GLY A 138 -3.24 -6.37 2.03
N THR A 139 -3.82 -6.54 3.22
CA THR A 139 -3.16 -6.23 4.49
C THR A 139 -2.01 -7.21 4.75
N PRO A 140 -0.74 -6.80 4.82
CA PRO A 140 0.39 -7.72 4.89
C PRO A 140 0.50 -8.45 6.23
N LYS A 141 0.05 -7.86 7.34
CA LYS A 141 0.23 -8.45 8.68
C LYS A 141 -1.05 -8.34 9.52
N CYS A 142 -1.45 -9.47 10.10
CA CYS A 142 -2.55 -9.53 11.08
C CYS A 142 -1.99 -9.82 12.46
N VAL A 143 -2.31 -8.95 13.42
CA VAL A 143 -1.89 -9.05 14.83
C VAL A 143 -3.07 -9.52 15.66
N VAL A 144 -2.94 -10.68 16.30
CA VAL A 144 -3.98 -11.27 17.12
C VAL A 144 -3.57 -11.26 18.58
N ILE A 145 -4.47 -10.76 19.40
CA ILE A 145 -4.35 -10.71 20.86
C ILE A 145 -5.14 -11.87 21.44
N ASP A 146 -4.46 -12.76 22.13
CA ASP A 146 -4.99 -13.96 22.75
C ASP A 146 -4.73 -13.98 24.27
N PHE A 147 -5.00 -15.10 24.94
CA PHE A 147 -4.85 -15.19 26.39
C PHE A 147 -3.38 -15.16 26.82
N ASP A 148 -2.46 -15.76 26.04
CA ASP A 148 -1.03 -15.70 26.32
C ASP A 148 -0.52 -14.24 26.29
N THR A 149 -1.12 -13.39 25.43
CA THR A 149 -0.79 -11.95 25.37
C THR A 149 -1.01 -11.24 26.70
N LEU A 150 -1.98 -11.68 27.50
CA LEU A 150 -2.25 -11.08 28.80
C LEU A 150 -1.18 -11.44 29.84
N GLU A 151 -0.49 -12.57 29.64
CA GLU A 151 0.50 -13.11 30.57
C GLU A 151 1.92 -12.61 30.26
N ASP A 152 2.30 -12.60 28.95
CA ASP A 152 3.69 -12.42 28.54
C ASP A 152 3.96 -11.21 27.60
N ASP A 153 2.92 -10.40 27.34
CA ASP A 153 3.00 -9.24 26.42
C ASP A 153 3.50 -9.59 24.99
N THR A 154 3.26 -10.84 24.55
CA THR A 154 3.48 -11.23 23.15
C THR A 154 2.18 -11.29 22.39
N VAL A 155 2.24 -11.19 21.06
CA VAL A 155 1.10 -11.30 20.16
C VAL A 155 1.40 -12.26 19.03
N THR A 156 0.36 -12.87 18.46
CA THR A 156 0.51 -13.64 17.23
C THR A 156 0.46 -12.69 16.04
N VAL A 157 1.50 -12.70 15.22
CA VAL A 157 1.57 -11.98 13.93
C VAL A 157 1.49 -13.01 12.81
N ARG A 158 0.45 -12.88 11.97
CA ARG A 158 0.30 -13.69 10.75
C ARG A 158 0.74 -12.88 9.55
N ASP A 159 1.60 -13.45 8.76
CA ASP A 159 2.02 -12.94 7.46
C ASP A 159 1.01 -13.36 6.38
N ARG A 160 0.60 -12.40 5.52
CA ARG A 160 -0.37 -12.60 4.44
C ARG A 160 0.11 -13.61 3.41
N ASP A 161 1.36 -13.48 2.97
CA ASP A 161 1.84 -14.21 1.80
C ASP A 161 2.19 -15.66 2.13
N THR A 162 2.85 -15.86 3.26
CA THR A 162 3.30 -17.18 3.72
C THR A 162 2.28 -17.89 4.62
N MET A 163 1.29 -17.17 5.15
CA MET A 163 0.37 -17.61 6.21
C MET A 163 1.06 -18.02 7.52
N ALA A 164 2.36 -17.84 7.61
CA ALA A 164 3.11 -18.16 8.82
C ALA A 164 2.64 -17.30 10.00
N GLN A 165 2.53 -17.92 11.16
CA GLN A 165 2.18 -17.25 12.40
C GLN A 165 3.36 -17.31 13.36
N THR A 166 3.78 -16.16 13.85
CA THR A 166 4.92 -16.04 14.77
C THR A 166 4.52 -15.28 16.01
N ARG A 167 5.07 -15.65 17.18
CA ARG A 167 4.92 -14.87 18.42
C ARG A 167 5.98 -13.77 18.45
N VAL A 168 5.53 -12.54 18.69
CA VAL A 168 6.36 -11.33 18.73
C VAL A 168 5.99 -10.53 19.97
N LYS A 169 6.98 -9.93 20.62
CA LYS A 169 6.71 -8.99 21.73
C LYS A 169 6.01 -7.73 21.19
N ILE A 170 5.07 -7.21 21.97
CA ILE A 170 4.37 -5.95 21.62
C ILE A 170 5.37 -4.78 21.47
N SER A 171 6.52 -4.83 22.15
CA SER A 171 7.58 -3.83 22.01
C SER A 171 8.28 -3.85 20.66
N ASP A 172 8.24 -4.97 19.97
CA ASP A 172 9.00 -5.22 18.73
C ASP A 172 8.15 -5.04 17.45
N LEU A 173 6.87 -4.65 17.64
CA LEU A 173 5.92 -4.34 16.57
C LEU A 173 6.17 -3.01 15.84
#